data_2935093880a60e727b8a63de62d3b77a
#
_entry.id   2935093880a60e727b8a63de62d3b77a
#
_cell.length_a   1.000
_cell.length_b   1.000
_cell.length_c   1.000
_cell.angle_alpha   90.00
_cell.angle_beta   90.00
_cell.angle_gamma   90.00
#
_symmetry.space_group_name_H-M   'P 1'
#
loop_
_entity.id
_entity.type
_entity.pdbx_description
1 polymer ?
#
loop_
_entity_poly.entity_id
_entity_poly.type
_entity_poly.pdbx_seq_one_letter_code
_entity_poly.pdbx_strand_id
1 'polypeptide(L)'
;LCDTSLQSEWATLMALEEECLRQNRTHRVIVMTDLGDLREGFWDKDELVDVCQRVEQDLPHVHLAGIGVNLSCYGSTKPTPDKMNELVALAHRVEARIGRSLEVVSGGATSSFTLVHWGTMPAGINHLRIGEGILLGKDLQVDWGIRDMDYLRMDTFTLRAEVVEVKDKPTYPIGELAIDAFGRKPTYVDRGVRRR
;
A
#
# COMPACT_ATOMS: atom_id res chain seq x y z
N LEU A 1 -16.81 7.69 -6.00
CA LEU A 1 -17.28 6.58 -5.20
C LEU A 1 -16.39 6.31 -3.98
N CYS A 2 -15.29 7.03 -3.81
CA CYS A 2 -14.50 7.12 -2.59
C CYS A 2 -14.42 8.59 -2.16
N ASP A 3 -14.23 8.82 -0.87
CA ASP A 3 -14.16 10.19 -0.32
C ASP A 3 -12.79 10.83 -0.54
N THR A 4 -11.74 10.00 -0.65
CA THR A 4 -10.36 10.45 -0.82
C THR A 4 -9.61 9.49 -1.74
N SER A 5 -8.84 10.02 -2.69
CA SER A 5 -7.97 9.23 -3.56
C SER A 5 -6.50 9.62 -3.45
N LEU A 6 -5.61 8.68 -3.78
CA LEU A 6 -4.17 8.92 -3.88
C LEU A 6 -3.84 9.38 -5.30
N GLN A 7 -3.01 10.40 -5.43
CA GLN A 7 -2.65 11.00 -6.71
C GLN A 7 -1.14 11.18 -6.84
N SER A 8 -0.60 10.82 -7.99
CA SER A 8 0.83 10.90 -8.30
C SER A 8 1.14 11.56 -9.65
N GLU A 9 0.11 12.10 -10.30
CA GLU A 9 0.25 12.72 -11.62
C GLU A 9 -0.59 13.99 -11.75
N TRP A 10 0.02 15.06 -12.29
CA TRP A 10 -0.70 16.32 -12.53
C TRP A 10 -1.86 16.16 -13.49
N ALA A 11 -1.68 15.40 -14.56
CA ALA A 11 -2.74 15.17 -15.56
C ALA A 11 -4.00 14.53 -14.94
N THR A 12 -3.82 13.63 -13.97
CA THR A 12 -4.94 12.99 -13.27
C THR A 12 -5.64 13.97 -12.32
N LEU A 13 -4.90 14.85 -11.66
CA LEU A 13 -5.47 15.91 -10.82
C LEU A 13 -6.33 16.87 -11.64
N MET A 14 -5.88 17.26 -12.82
CA MET A 14 -6.67 18.08 -13.74
C MET A 14 -7.95 17.37 -14.21
N ALA A 15 -7.84 16.09 -14.56
CA ALA A 15 -9.02 15.30 -14.96
C ALA A 15 -10.05 15.16 -13.82
N LEU A 16 -9.56 15.05 -12.57
CA LEU A 16 -10.43 15.07 -11.39
C LEU A 16 -11.14 16.42 -11.23
N GLU A 17 -10.45 17.52 -11.42
CA GLU A 17 -11.05 18.86 -11.36
C GLU A 17 -12.16 19.01 -12.40
N GLU A 18 -11.90 18.63 -13.65
CA GLU A 18 -12.90 18.67 -14.72
C GLU A 18 -14.15 17.83 -14.39
N GLU A 19 -13.93 16.61 -13.87
CA GLU A 19 -15.02 15.72 -13.50
C GLU A 19 -15.78 16.23 -12.27
N CYS A 20 -15.09 16.76 -11.28
CA CYS A 20 -15.70 17.36 -10.10
C CYS A 20 -16.55 18.58 -10.47
N LEU A 21 -16.05 19.43 -11.34
CA LEU A 21 -16.78 20.57 -11.88
C LEU A 21 -18.04 20.10 -12.63
N ARG A 22 -17.92 19.09 -13.50
CA ARG A 22 -19.04 18.52 -14.25
C ARG A 22 -20.15 17.97 -13.36
N GLN A 23 -19.76 17.36 -12.21
CA GLN A 23 -20.68 16.77 -11.24
C GLN A 23 -21.14 17.76 -10.15
N ASN A 24 -20.61 18.98 -10.13
CA ASN A 24 -20.81 19.95 -9.06
C ASN A 24 -20.49 19.36 -7.67
N ARG A 25 -19.29 18.78 -7.54
CA ARG A 25 -18.78 18.12 -6.33
C ARG A 25 -17.37 18.55 -6.03
N THR A 26 -16.95 18.31 -4.81
CA THR A 26 -15.53 18.35 -4.41
C THR A 26 -15.00 16.95 -4.15
N HIS A 27 -13.72 16.74 -4.41
CA HIS A 27 -13.04 15.48 -4.12
C HIS A 27 -11.76 15.72 -3.36
N ARG A 28 -11.48 14.86 -2.36
CA ARG A 28 -10.28 14.96 -1.52
C ARG A 28 -9.14 14.14 -2.13
N VAL A 29 -7.93 14.69 -2.09
CA VAL A 29 -6.74 13.98 -2.57
C VAL A 29 -5.61 13.97 -1.55
N ILE A 30 -4.84 12.89 -1.56
CA ILE A 30 -3.53 12.80 -0.93
C ILE A 30 -2.52 12.71 -2.07
N VAL A 31 -1.64 13.69 -2.18
CA VAL A 31 -0.59 13.71 -3.21
C VAL A 31 0.58 12.85 -2.72
N MET A 32 1.00 11.90 -3.55
CA MET A 32 1.99 10.90 -3.17
C MET A 32 3.41 11.38 -3.49
N THR A 33 4.34 11.14 -2.56
CA THR A 33 5.79 11.25 -2.79
C THR A 33 6.43 9.87 -2.79
N ASP A 34 7.42 9.66 -3.66
CA ASP A 34 8.27 8.49 -3.59
C ASP A 34 9.50 8.78 -2.73
N LEU A 35 9.68 8.05 -1.65
CA LEU A 35 10.84 8.14 -0.74
C LEU A 35 11.83 6.98 -0.94
N GLY A 36 11.85 6.39 -2.14
CA GLY A 36 12.83 5.39 -2.55
C GLY A 36 12.28 3.99 -2.77
N ASP A 37 10.95 3.78 -2.66
CA ASP A 37 10.33 2.48 -3.01
C ASP A 37 10.15 2.28 -4.52
N LEU A 38 10.26 3.35 -5.31
CA LEU A 38 10.22 3.38 -6.78
C LEU A 38 8.90 2.84 -7.36
N ARG A 39 7.80 3.03 -6.62
CA ARG A 39 6.49 2.54 -7.04
C ARG A 39 5.61 3.67 -7.60
N GLU A 40 5.16 4.58 -6.76
CA GLU A 40 4.34 5.73 -7.15
C GLU A 40 4.69 6.96 -6.31
N GLY A 41 4.43 8.13 -6.87
CA GLY A 41 4.63 9.42 -6.21
C GLY A 41 5.67 10.28 -6.92
N PHE A 42 5.60 11.57 -6.64
CA PHE A 42 6.58 12.52 -7.14
C PHE A 42 7.96 12.23 -6.55
N TRP A 43 8.93 12.00 -7.40
CA TRP A 43 10.33 11.76 -7.01
C TRP A 43 11.02 13.05 -6.57
N ASP A 44 10.87 14.10 -7.36
CA ASP A 44 11.39 15.43 -7.02
C ASP A 44 10.53 16.07 -5.93
N LYS A 45 11.15 16.49 -4.85
CA LYS A 45 10.46 17.04 -3.67
C LYS A 45 10.03 18.48 -3.87
N ASP A 46 10.71 19.23 -4.72
CA ASP A 46 10.32 20.60 -5.08
C ASP A 46 9.13 20.55 -6.04
N GLU A 47 9.14 19.62 -7.00
CA GLU A 47 7.98 19.37 -7.86
C GLU A 47 6.72 18.98 -7.05
N LEU A 48 6.86 18.10 -6.04
CA LEU A 48 5.73 17.77 -5.17
C LEU A 48 5.14 19.01 -4.48
N VAL A 49 6.01 19.85 -3.91
CA VAL A 49 5.57 21.09 -3.22
C VAL A 49 4.87 22.03 -4.19
N ASP A 50 5.40 22.19 -5.40
CA ASP A 50 4.79 23.03 -6.44
C ASP A 50 3.45 22.46 -6.92
N VAL A 51 3.33 21.15 -7.08
CA VAL A 51 2.07 20.48 -7.42
C VAL A 51 1.04 20.68 -6.31
N CYS A 52 1.41 20.50 -5.03
CA CYS A 52 0.51 20.77 -3.92
C CYS A 52 0.02 22.21 -3.88
N GLN A 53 0.89 23.20 -4.14
CA GLN A 53 0.51 24.59 -4.26
C GLN A 53 -0.47 24.83 -5.40
N ARG A 54 -0.22 24.23 -6.58
CA ARG A 54 -1.11 24.36 -7.73
C ARG A 54 -2.47 23.72 -7.48
N VAL A 55 -2.52 22.57 -6.80
CA VAL A 55 -3.82 21.97 -6.39
C VAL A 55 -4.61 22.95 -5.55
N GLU A 56 -3.96 23.60 -4.56
CA GLU A 56 -4.62 24.58 -3.68
C GLU A 56 -5.10 25.83 -4.40
N GLN A 57 -4.36 26.30 -5.42
CA GLN A 57 -4.62 27.57 -6.09
C GLN A 57 -5.47 27.42 -7.35
N ASP A 58 -5.28 26.36 -8.13
CA ASP A 58 -5.80 26.23 -9.48
C ASP A 58 -6.96 25.24 -9.60
N LEU A 59 -7.16 24.37 -8.59
CA LEU A 59 -8.16 23.29 -8.66
C LEU A 59 -9.23 23.41 -7.56
N PRO A 60 -10.19 24.34 -7.68
CA PRO A 60 -11.14 24.66 -6.61
C PRO A 60 -12.10 23.52 -6.22
N HIS A 61 -12.24 22.48 -7.04
CA HIS A 61 -13.05 21.29 -6.74
C HIS A 61 -12.22 20.10 -6.26
N VAL A 62 -10.89 20.22 -6.24
CA VAL A 62 -9.98 19.20 -5.70
C VAL A 62 -9.38 19.71 -4.38
N HIS A 63 -9.80 19.10 -3.27
CA HIS A 63 -9.31 19.48 -1.96
C HIS A 63 -8.03 18.73 -1.61
N LEU A 64 -6.92 19.44 -1.43
CA LEU A 64 -5.66 18.86 -0.95
C LEU A 64 -5.80 18.48 0.54
N ALA A 65 -6.13 17.24 0.81
CA ALA A 65 -6.21 16.74 2.18
C ALA A 65 -4.84 16.50 2.81
N GLY A 66 -3.84 16.14 2.00
CA GLY A 66 -2.50 15.89 2.52
C GLY A 66 -1.52 15.30 1.53
N ILE A 67 -0.40 14.83 2.07
CA ILE A 67 0.60 14.08 1.31
C ILE A 67 0.78 12.67 1.89
N GLY A 68 1.36 11.77 1.11
CA GLY A 68 1.58 10.41 1.54
C GLY A 68 2.76 9.73 0.86
N VAL A 69 3.18 8.61 1.44
CA VAL A 69 4.23 7.74 0.91
C VAL A 69 3.75 6.30 0.86
N ASN A 70 4.36 5.50 0.01
CA ASN A 70 4.25 4.05 0.06
C ASN A 70 5.65 3.43 0.16
N LEU A 71 5.82 2.45 1.02
CA LEU A 71 7.10 1.79 1.27
C LEU A 71 6.89 0.28 1.38
N SER A 72 7.93 -0.48 1.06
CA SER A 72 7.98 -1.95 1.17
C SER A 72 7.01 -2.69 0.23
N CYS A 73 6.70 -2.09 -0.91
CA CYS A 73 5.82 -2.71 -1.91
C CYS A 73 6.59 -3.15 -3.16
N TYR A 74 7.20 -2.20 -3.89
CA TYR A 74 7.92 -2.48 -5.13
C TYR A 74 9.43 -2.59 -4.88
N GLY A 75 10.04 -1.53 -4.33
CA GLY A 75 11.48 -1.46 -4.05
C GLY A 75 11.89 -2.13 -2.75
N SER A 76 10.95 -2.69 -1.99
CA SER A 76 11.19 -3.29 -0.67
C SER A 76 11.88 -2.35 0.33
N THR A 77 11.72 -1.04 0.14
CA THR A 77 12.29 -0.03 1.03
C THR A 77 11.61 -0.08 2.39
N LYS A 78 12.36 -0.48 3.42
CA LYS A 78 11.85 -0.61 4.78
C LYS A 78 11.38 0.75 5.33
N PRO A 79 10.17 0.86 5.90
CA PRO A 79 9.76 2.03 6.66
C PRO A 79 10.64 2.16 7.91
N THR A 80 11.18 3.36 8.11
CA THR A 80 12.01 3.70 9.26
C THR A 80 11.57 5.05 9.85
N PRO A 81 11.90 5.35 11.13
CA PRO A 81 11.64 6.68 11.68
C PRO A 81 12.22 7.81 10.83
N ASP A 82 13.41 7.62 10.23
CA ASP A 82 14.05 8.62 9.38
C ASP A 82 13.24 8.90 8.11
N LYS A 83 12.71 7.85 7.45
CA LYS A 83 11.82 8.00 6.29
C LYS A 83 10.52 8.72 6.65
N MET A 84 9.98 8.44 7.84
CA MET A 84 8.78 9.15 8.32
C MET A 84 9.09 10.60 8.67
N ASN A 85 10.24 10.89 9.25
CA ASN A 85 10.69 12.27 9.50
C ASN A 85 10.94 13.04 8.19
N GLU A 86 11.46 12.40 7.15
CA GLU A 86 11.57 12.97 5.80
C GLU A 86 10.19 13.38 5.26
N LEU A 87 9.18 12.51 5.41
CA LEU A 87 7.80 12.81 5.03
C LEU A 87 7.21 13.99 5.84
N VAL A 88 7.43 14.01 7.16
CA VAL A 88 6.96 15.10 8.03
C VAL A 88 7.61 16.42 7.65
N ALA A 89 8.92 16.43 7.40
CA ALA A 89 9.62 17.63 6.94
C ALA A 89 9.06 18.14 5.59
N LEU A 90 8.73 17.24 4.69
CA LEU A 90 8.10 17.58 3.41
C LEU A 90 6.68 18.11 3.60
N ALA A 91 5.90 17.54 4.53
CA ALA A 91 4.58 18.07 4.89
C ALA A 91 4.67 19.52 5.37
N HIS A 92 5.62 19.84 6.26
CA HIS A 92 5.83 21.22 6.72
C HIS A 92 6.23 22.17 5.59
N ARG A 93 7.00 21.69 4.59
CA ARG A 93 7.32 22.52 3.40
C ARG A 93 6.06 22.82 2.58
N VAL A 94 5.20 21.84 2.38
CA VAL A 94 3.90 22.02 1.70
C VAL A 94 3.03 23.00 2.49
N GLU A 95 2.86 22.80 3.79
CA GLU A 95 2.07 23.66 4.67
C GLU A 95 2.54 25.13 4.62
N ALA A 96 3.85 25.33 4.69
CA ALA A 96 4.44 26.68 4.58
C ALA A 96 4.13 27.32 3.21
N ARG A 97 4.08 26.54 2.13
CA ARG A 97 3.83 27.01 0.78
C ARG A 97 2.34 27.34 0.54
N ILE A 98 1.42 26.54 1.09
CA ILE A 98 -0.02 26.73 0.92
C ILE A 98 -0.66 27.63 2.00
N GLY A 99 0.05 27.91 3.09
CA GLY A 99 -0.40 28.79 4.19
C GLY A 99 -1.42 28.15 5.15
N ARG A 100 -1.53 26.82 5.16
CA ARG A 100 -2.38 26.07 6.11
C ARG A 100 -1.80 24.70 6.44
N SER A 101 -2.27 24.10 7.52
CA SER A 101 -1.91 22.72 7.88
C SER A 101 -2.58 21.70 6.98
N LEU A 102 -1.89 20.60 6.72
CA LEU A 102 -2.44 19.42 6.08
C LEU A 102 -3.25 18.61 7.09
N GLU A 103 -4.38 18.07 6.65
CA GLU A 103 -5.23 17.19 7.48
C GLU A 103 -4.64 15.78 7.61
N VAL A 104 -3.91 15.34 6.56
CA VAL A 104 -3.39 13.98 6.44
C VAL A 104 -1.91 14.01 6.08
N VAL A 105 -1.10 13.33 6.91
CA VAL A 105 0.26 12.93 6.57
C VAL A 105 0.31 11.39 6.63
N SER A 106 0.23 10.76 5.46
CA SER A 106 0.00 9.33 5.32
C SER A 106 1.30 8.54 5.21
N GLY A 107 1.71 7.90 6.30
CA GLY A 107 3.00 7.22 6.47
C GLY A 107 3.12 5.83 5.82
N GLY A 108 2.22 5.46 4.92
CA GLY A 108 2.32 4.19 4.20
C GLY A 108 1.23 3.18 4.52
N ALA A 109 1.58 1.91 4.38
CA ALA A 109 0.66 0.77 4.44
C ALA A 109 0.94 -0.15 5.64
N THR A 110 0.59 -1.44 5.54
CA THR A 110 0.79 -2.46 6.57
C THR A 110 2.24 -2.51 7.08
N SER A 111 3.23 -2.40 6.20
CA SER A 111 4.65 -2.41 6.60
C SER A 111 5.01 -1.31 7.59
N SER A 112 4.43 -0.12 7.45
CA SER A 112 4.66 1.02 8.35
C SER A 112 4.01 0.86 9.73
N PHE A 113 3.07 -0.07 9.88
CA PHE A 113 2.45 -0.38 11.16
C PHE A 113 3.45 -0.91 12.19
N THR A 114 4.56 -1.48 11.73
CA THR A 114 5.68 -1.88 12.60
C THR A 114 6.21 -0.72 13.44
N LEU A 115 6.25 0.50 12.90
CA LEU A 115 6.70 1.68 13.65
C LEU A 115 5.73 2.08 14.77
N VAL A 116 4.42 1.85 14.56
CA VAL A 116 3.40 2.03 15.60
C VAL A 116 3.57 0.98 16.69
N HIS A 117 3.73 -0.29 16.28
CA HIS A 117 3.94 -1.41 17.20
C HIS A 117 5.15 -1.18 18.14
N TRP A 118 6.26 -0.69 17.61
CA TRP A 118 7.46 -0.41 18.41
C TRP A 118 7.48 0.98 19.07
N GLY A 119 6.42 1.78 18.90
CA GLY A 119 6.37 3.14 19.48
C GLY A 119 7.40 4.11 18.89
N THR A 120 7.82 3.88 17.65
CA THR A 120 8.85 4.68 16.96
C THR A 120 8.32 5.52 15.80
N MET A 121 7.00 5.54 15.59
CA MET A 121 6.36 6.38 14.59
C MET A 121 6.48 7.86 14.99
N PRO A 122 7.02 8.75 14.14
CA PRO A 122 7.09 10.18 14.42
C PRO A 122 5.70 10.82 14.59
N ALA A 123 5.61 11.79 15.51
CA ALA A 123 4.35 12.45 15.88
C ALA A 123 3.63 13.17 14.73
N GLY A 124 4.33 13.53 13.66
CA GLY A 124 3.71 14.19 12.50
C GLY A 124 2.96 13.24 11.56
N ILE A 125 3.09 11.93 11.72
CA ILE A 125 2.34 10.93 10.93
C ILE A 125 1.02 10.64 11.64
N ASN A 126 -0.09 10.90 10.96
CA ASN A 126 -1.44 10.74 11.54
C ASN A 126 -2.35 9.77 10.78
N HIS A 127 -1.85 9.13 9.72
CA HIS A 127 -2.64 8.24 8.88
C HIS A 127 -1.81 7.09 8.32
N LEU A 128 -2.39 5.88 8.29
CA LEU A 128 -1.87 4.68 7.62
C LEU A 128 -2.99 4.03 6.78
N ARG A 129 -2.62 3.35 5.71
CA ARG A 129 -3.52 2.63 4.81
C ARG A 129 -3.28 1.13 4.97
N ILE A 130 -3.84 0.55 6.01
CA ILE A 130 -3.63 -0.84 6.39
C ILE A 130 -4.65 -1.73 5.69
N GLY A 131 -4.18 -2.66 4.88
CA GLY A 131 -5.00 -3.67 4.18
C GLY A 131 -4.68 -5.08 4.70
N GLU A 132 -3.54 -5.63 4.30
CA GLU A 132 -3.13 -6.99 4.64
C GLU A 132 -3.07 -7.21 6.16
N GLY A 133 -2.52 -6.29 6.93
CA GLY A 133 -2.42 -6.39 8.38
C GLY A 133 -3.76 -6.53 9.12
N ILE A 134 -4.86 -6.01 8.55
CA ILE A 134 -6.22 -6.18 9.10
C ILE A 134 -6.88 -7.46 8.57
N LEU A 135 -6.68 -7.74 7.29
CA LEU A 135 -7.42 -8.81 6.59
C LEU A 135 -6.80 -10.19 6.77
N LEU A 136 -5.48 -10.29 6.79
CA LEU A 136 -4.76 -11.57 6.81
C LEU A 136 -3.76 -11.68 7.96
N GLY A 137 -3.09 -10.58 8.35
CA GLY A 137 -2.11 -10.54 9.43
C GLY A 137 -0.86 -11.39 9.22
N LYS A 138 -0.69 -11.98 8.03
CA LYS A 138 0.39 -12.95 7.73
C LYS A 138 1.71 -12.26 7.45
N ASP A 139 1.69 -11.16 6.70
CA ASP A 139 2.88 -10.46 6.22
C ASP A 139 3.82 -10.11 7.38
N LEU A 140 3.34 -9.38 8.37
CA LEU A 140 4.16 -8.93 9.50
C LEU A 140 4.58 -10.07 10.42
N GLN A 141 3.67 -10.98 10.78
CA GLN A 141 3.98 -12.06 11.72
C GLN A 141 4.88 -13.15 11.12
N VAL A 142 4.62 -13.56 9.87
CA VAL A 142 5.26 -14.73 9.25
C VAL A 142 6.37 -14.29 8.32
N ASP A 143 6.07 -13.43 7.33
CA ASP A 143 7.02 -13.10 6.28
C ASP A 143 8.09 -12.13 6.78
N TRP A 144 7.74 -11.17 7.65
CA TRP A 144 8.69 -10.30 8.35
C TRP A 144 9.23 -10.90 9.65
N GLY A 145 8.62 -11.97 10.17
CA GLY A 145 9.04 -12.65 11.38
C GLY A 145 8.81 -11.90 12.68
N ILE A 146 7.89 -10.92 12.71
CA ILE A 146 7.56 -10.11 13.90
C ILE A 146 6.52 -10.87 14.72
N ARG A 147 6.96 -11.85 15.47
CA ARG A 147 6.08 -12.81 16.17
C ARG A 147 5.29 -12.22 17.34
N ASP A 148 5.75 -11.13 17.92
CA ASP A 148 5.09 -10.41 19.00
C ASP A 148 3.90 -9.55 18.51
N MET A 149 3.64 -9.50 17.20
CA MET A 149 2.40 -8.98 16.63
C MET A 149 1.28 -10.05 16.58
N ASP A 150 1.24 -10.96 17.54
CA ASP A 150 0.29 -12.10 17.63
C ASP A 150 -1.18 -11.70 17.81
N TYR A 151 -1.44 -10.43 18.12
CA TYR A 151 -2.79 -9.84 18.14
C TYR A 151 -3.39 -9.65 16.74
N LEU A 152 -2.58 -9.71 15.67
CA LEU A 152 -3.07 -9.69 14.30
C LEU A 152 -3.65 -11.06 13.93
N ARG A 153 -4.89 -11.09 13.45
CA ARG A 153 -5.60 -12.33 13.13
C ARG A 153 -5.25 -12.83 11.74
N MET A 154 -4.93 -14.14 11.63
CA MET A 154 -4.67 -14.80 10.34
C MET A 154 -5.84 -15.70 9.89
N ASP A 155 -6.93 -15.73 10.64
CA ASP A 155 -8.09 -16.59 10.45
C ASP A 155 -9.38 -15.83 10.09
N THR A 156 -9.24 -14.61 9.55
CA THR A 156 -10.36 -13.74 9.19
C THR A 156 -11.14 -14.21 7.96
N PHE A 157 -10.52 -15.06 7.11
CA PHE A 157 -11.15 -15.63 5.93
C PHE A 157 -11.29 -17.15 6.05
N THR A 158 -12.41 -17.66 5.59
CA THR A 158 -12.65 -19.11 5.46
C THR A 158 -13.01 -19.43 4.02
N LEU A 159 -12.20 -20.27 3.37
CA LEU A 159 -12.52 -20.83 2.07
C LEU A 159 -13.37 -22.08 2.27
N ARG A 160 -14.56 -22.12 1.69
CA ARG A 160 -15.41 -23.33 1.62
C ARG A 160 -15.46 -23.81 0.18
N ALA A 161 -15.19 -25.08 -0.03
CA ALA A 161 -15.25 -25.70 -1.34
C ALA A 161 -15.88 -27.08 -1.22
N GLU A 162 -16.68 -27.47 -2.20
CA GLU A 162 -17.22 -28.80 -2.31
C GLU A 162 -16.15 -29.75 -2.87
N VAL A 163 -16.10 -30.97 -2.34
CA VAL A 163 -15.23 -32.04 -2.86
C VAL A 163 -15.88 -32.65 -4.07
N VAL A 164 -15.32 -32.44 -5.24
CA VAL A 164 -15.88 -32.90 -6.51
C VAL A 164 -15.35 -34.28 -6.96
N GLU A 165 -14.19 -34.69 -6.45
CA GLU A 165 -13.60 -36.00 -6.73
C GLU A 165 -12.77 -36.49 -5.55
N VAL A 166 -12.86 -37.76 -5.22
CA VAL A 166 -11.95 -38.45 -4.28
C VAL A 166 -11.54 -39.80 -4.90
N LYS A 167 -10.23 -39.93 -5.18
CA LYS A 167 -9.68 -41.18 -5.77
C LYS A 167 -8.30 -41.50 -5.18
N ASP A 168 -7.94 -42.76 -5.24
CA ASP A 168 -6.60 -43.22 -4.91
C ASP A 168 -5.71 -43.06 -6.15
N LYS A 169 -4.65 -42.23 -6.02
CA LYS A 169 -3.74 -41.90 -7.11
C LYS A 169 -2.28 -41.98 -6.65
N PRO A 170 -1.32 -42.27 -7.57
CA PRO A 170 0.10 -42.11 -7.26
C PRO A 170 0.45 -40.71 -6.80
N THR A 171 1.44 -40.58 -5.97
CA THR A 171 1.95 -39.27 -5.50
C THR A 171 3.02 -38.71 -6.40
N TYR A 172 3.58 -39.52 -7.29
CA TYR A 172 4.51 -39.11 -8.33
C TYR A 172 3.83 -39.15 -9.69
N PRO A 173 3.91 -38.08 -10.49
CA PRO A 173 3.35 -38.04 -11.84
C PRO A 173 4.01 -39.09 -12.73
N ILE A 174 3.23 -39.67 -13.66
CA ILE A 174 3.70 -40.66 -14.60
C ILE A 174 3.86 -40.02 -15.97
N GLY A 175 5.08 -40.10 -16.54
CA GLY A 175 5.45 -39.51 -17.82
C GLY A 175 6.61 -38.52 -17.72
N GLU A 176 6.95 -37.89 -18.84
CA GLU A 176 7.95 -36.84 -18.90
C GLU A 176 7.41 -35.55 -18.24
N LEU A 177 8.19 -34.98 -17.33
CA LEU A 177 7.78 -33.80 -16.60
C LEU A 177 8.29 -32.51 -17.30
N ALA A 178 7.36 -31.58 -17.51
CA ALA A 178 7.63 -30.26 -18.05
C ALA A 178 7.48 -29.19 -16.96
N ILE A 179 6.96 -28.03 -17.31
CA ILE A 179 6.62 -26.95 -16.37
C ILE A 179 5.15 -26.99 -15.99
N ASP A 180 4.80 -26.51 -14.80
CA ASP A 180 3.42 -26.38 -14.35
C ASP A 180 2.70 -25.16 -14.99
N ALA A 181 1.41 -24.99 -14.68
CA ALA A 181 0.60 -23.89 -15.19
C ALA A 181 1.08 -22.48 -14.75
N PHE A 182 2.00 -22.38 -13.78
CA PHE A 182 2.61 -21.16 -13.28
C PHE A 182 4.04 -20.95 -13.80
N GLY A 183 4.48 -21.76 -14.78
CA GLY A 183 5.82 -21.68 -15.37
C GLY A 183 6.95 -22.22 -14.49
N ARG A 184 6.62 -22.97 -13.42
CA ARG A 184 7.61 -23.54 -12.50
C ARG A 184 7.91 -25.00 -12.85
N LYS A 185 9.14 -25.44 -12.56
CA LYS A 185 9.51 -26.86 -12.62
C LYS A 185 9.30 -27.48 -11.23
N PRO A 186 8.18 -28.16 -10.98
CA PRO A 186 7.88 -28.69 -9.66
C PRO A 186 8.77 -29.89 -9.33
N THR A 187 9.04 -30.09 -8.05
CA THR A 187 9.67 -31.29 -7.52
C THR A 187 8.62 -32.14 -6.79
N TYR A 188 8.65 -33.44 -6.99
CA TYR A 188 7.72 -34.37 -6.36
C TYR A 188 8.49 -35.40 -5.51
N VAL A 189 7.86 -35.82 -4.41
CA VAL A 189 8.35 -36.91 -3.60
C VAL A 189 7.37 -38.09 -3.76
N ASP A 190 7.85 -39.25 -4.21
CA ASP A 190 7.03 -40.45 -4.28
C ASP A 190 6.74 -40.97 -2.85
N ARG A 191 5.48 -41.05 -2.52
CA ARG A 191 4.95 -41.59 -1.25
C ARG A 191 3.97 -42.73 -1.48
N GLY A 192 4.06 -43.40 -2.65
CA GLY A 192 3.14 -44.43 -3.11
C GLY A 192 1.77 -43.88 -3.48
N VAL A 193 0.73 -44.71 -3.35
CA VAL A 193 -0.65 -44.33 -3.62
C VAL A 193 -1.25 -43.61 -2.41
N ARG A 194 -1.96 -42.53 -2.66
CA ARG A 194 -2.66 -41.76 -1.62
C ARG A 194 -4.04 -41.38 -2.11
N ARG A 195 -4.99 -41.29 -1.18
CA ARG A 195 -6.32 -40.74 -1.43
C ARG A 195 -6.24 -39.24 -1.68
N ARG A 196 -6.80 -38.77 -2.77
CA ARG A 196 -6.82 -37.37 -3.20
C ARG A 196 -8.21 -37.00 -3.70
#